data_f5af8cee5229b651879d30b36a73908d
#
_entry.id   f5af8cee5229b651879d30b36a73908d
#
_cell.length_a   1.000
_cell.length_b   1.000
_cell.length_c   1.000
_cell.angle_alpha   90.00
_cell.angle_beta   90.00
_cell.angle_gamma   90.00
#
_symmetry.space_group_name_H-M   'P 1'
#
loop_
_entity.id
_entity.type
_entity.pdbx_description
1 polymer ?
#
loop_
_entity_poly.entity_id
_entity_poly.type
_entity_poly.pdbx_seq_one_letter_code
_entity_poly.pdbx_strand_id
1 'polypeptide(L)'
;LHYYNAAITLLENKNRGELKKAYNYFEKADKITPGYKDAKEKMKEAFENATVIAVINPIRDNSFFNRSGWGSSYYNYSNEYFQQKLIRDLSNTSYSNNYPAKFYGDWEIRRNQLMPDWEVNLTLRKMHVPYPNTNYRSYNISRYVEVGRDSLNQPVFKTVFATLNITYRNFTAKATMEVAVTDIATGNKIRYRTINETYEWYEEMGTYTGDSRALGPKDWEIINRRQFNDPKKEYILDQLYRKIYPAVLGEIRTAAYW
;
A
#
# COMPACT_ATOMS: atom_id res chain seq x y z
N LEU A 1 18.53 -9.70 -41.48
CA LEU A 1 19.94 -9.21 -41.45
C LEU A 1 20.05 -7.83 -40.81
N HIS A 2 19.22 -6.85 -41.24
CA HIS A 2 19.31 -5.47 -40.75
C HIS A 2 19.15 -5.33 -39.23
N TYR A 3 18.08 -5.88 -38.65
CA TYR A 3 17.84 -5.79 -37.20
C TYR A 3 18.95 -6.45 -36.37
N TYR A 4 19.45 -7.60 -36.78
CA TYR A 4 20.53 -8.28 -36.07
C TYR A 4 21.82 -7.44 -36.03
N ASN A 5 22.27 -6.92 -37.18
CA ASN A 5 23.48 -6.11 -37.26
C ASN A 5 23.35 -4.80 -36.45
N ALA A 6 22.20 -4.12 -36.56
CA ALA A 6 21.92 -2.94 -35.75
C ALA A 6 21.94 -3.25 -34.24
N ALA A 7 21.42 -4.44 -33.83
CA ALA A 7 21.43 -4.86 -32.45
C ALA A 7 22.83 -5.12 -31.91
N ILE A 8 23.75 -5.69 -32.72
CA ILE A 8 25.15 -5.90 -32.33
C ILE A 8 25.82 -4.57 -31.99
N THR A 9 25.67 -3.56 -32.84
CA THR A 9 26.24 -2.22 -32.60
C THR A 9 25.69 -1.58 -31.31
N LEU A 10 24.39 -1.77 -31.03
CA LEU A 10 23.76 -1.27 -29.80
C LEU A 10 24.21 -2.02 -28.55
N LEU A 11 24.52 -3.33 -28.67
CA LEU A 11 24.99 -4.17 -27.57
C LEU A 11 26.36 -3.73 -27.05
N GLU A 12 27.24 -3.23 -27.93
CA GLU A 12 28.57 -2.72 -27.57
C GLU A 12 28.48 -1.46 -26.72
N ASN A 13 27.34 -0.74 -26.80
CA ASN A 13 27.09 0.47 -26.05
C ASN A 13 26.43 0.13 -24.70
N LYS A 14 27.19 0.13 -23.61
CA LYS A 14 26.76 -0.29 -22.26
C LYS A 14 25.65 0.59 -21.62
N ASN A 15 25.04 1.50 -22.36
CA ASN A 15 23.91 2.30 -21.89
C ASN A 15 22.63 1.44 -21.83
N ARG A 16 21.93 1.46 -20.70
CA ARG A 16 20.71 0.67 -20.46
C ARG A 16 19.63 0.89 -21.54
N GLY A 17 19.46 2.12 -22.03
CA GLY A 17 18.51 2.45 -23.09
C GLY A 17 18.88 1.83 -24.44
N GLU A 18 20.18 1.79 -24.76
CA GLU A 18 20.69 1.15 -25.98
C GLU A 18 20.61 -0.36 -25.88
N LEU A 19 20.90 -0.94 -24.70
CA LEU A 19 20.73 -2.37 -24.43
C LEU A 19 19.27 -2.83 -24.57
N LYS A 20 18.30 -2.00 -24.17
CA LYS A 20 16.88 -2.24 -24.43
C LYS A 20 16.56 -2.28 -25.93
N LYS A 21 17.09 -1.33 -26.71
CA LYS A 21 16.91 -1.32 -28.16
C LYS A 21 17.56 -2.56 -28.80
N ALA A 22 18.75 -2.94 -28.33
CA ALA A 22 19.44 -4.15 -28.80
C ALA A 22 18.58 -5.39 -28.57
N TYR A 23 18.06 -5.57 -27.33
CA TYR A 23 17.14 -6.65 -26.99
C TYR A 23 15.96 -6.72 -27.95
N ASN A 24 15.26 -5.60 -28.12
CA ASN A 24 14.09 -5.53 -29.00
C ASN A 24 14.41 -5.83 -30.47
N TYR A 25 15.60 -5.47 -30.93
CA TYR A 25 16.02 -5.75 -32.30
C TYR A 25 16.42 -7.21 -32.50
N PHE A 26 17.07 -7.85 -31.53
CA PHE A 26 17.32 -9.29 -31.54
C PHE A 26 15.99 -10.06 -31.50
N GLU A 27 15.03 -9.63 -30.67
CA GLU A 27 13.69 -10.23 -30.61
C GLU A 27 12.97 -10.14 -31.98
N LYS A 28 13.04 -8.97 -32.65
CA LYS A 28 12.50 -8.81 -34.01
C LYS A 28 13.19 -9.70 -35.01
N ALA A 29 14.52 -9.85 -34.93
CA ALA A 29 15.28 -10.73 -35.81
C ALA A 29 14.85 -12.20 -35.64
N ASP A 30 14.70 -12.67 -34.41
CA ASP A 30 14.23 -14.02 -34.08
C ASP A 30 12.76 -14.27 -34.48
N LYS A 31 11.88 -13.24 -34.34
CA LYS A 31 10.47 -13.33 -34.80
C LYS A 31 10.35 -13.44 -36.33
N ILE A 32 11.21 -12.75 -37.09
CA ILE A 32 11.23 -12.83 -38.55
C ILE A 32 11.82 -14.15 -39.03
N THR A 33 12.89 -14.58 -38.41
CA THR A 33 13.58 -15.84 -38.73
C THR A 33 13.89 -16.57 -37.41
N PRO A 34 13.03 -17.50 -36.96
CA PRO A 34 13.26 -18.24 -35.71
C PRO A 34 14.60 -18.95 -35.71
N GLY A 35 15.38 -18.77 -34.65
CA GLY A 35 16.72 -19.32 -34.53
C GLY A 35 17.78 -18.65 -35.40
N TYR A 36 17.55 -17.39 -35.78
CA TYR A 36 18.52 -16.64 -36.57
C TYR A 36 19.82 -16.41 -35.81
N LYS A 37 20.88 -17.10 -36.23
CA LYS A 37 22.20 -17.07 -35.58
C LYS A 37 22.07 -17.31 -34.06
N ASP A 38 22.75 -16.50 -33.28
CA ASP A 38 22.74 -16.44 -31.82
C ASP A 38 21.85 -15.32 -31.25
N ALA A 39 20.76 -14.97 -31.95
CA ALA A 39 19.89 -13.86 -31.54
C ALA A 39 19.30 -14.03 -30.15
N LYS A 40 18.94 -15.26 -29.76
CA LYS A 40 18.40 -15.56 -28.42
C LYS A 40 19.43 -15.42 -27.32
N GLU A 41 20.66 -15.89 -27.58
CA GLU A 41 21.78 -15.73 -26.66
C GLU A 41 22.12 -14.25 -26.49
N LYS A 42 22.12 -13.48 -27.59
CA LYS A 42 22.36 -12.03 -27.57
C LYS A 42 21.24 -11.25 -26.90
N MET A 43 19.99 -11.69 -27.00
CA MET A 43 18.90 -11.12 -26.19
C MET A 43 19.17 -11.30 -24.69
N LYS A 44 19.58 -12.48 -24.28
CA LYS A 44 19.92 -12.76 -22.88
C LYS A 44 21.11 -11.92 -22.43
N GLU A 45 22.16 -11.82 -23.23
CA GLU A 45 23.31 -10.97 -22.96
C GLU A 45 22.91 -9.48 -22.80
N ALA A 46 22.06 -8.95 -23.71
CA ALA A 46 21.56 -7.59 -23.61
C ALA A 46 20.76 -7.35 -22.31
N PHE A 47 19.94 -8.32 -21.92
CA PHE A 47 19.16 -8.25 -20.68
C PHE A 47 20.06 -8.30 -19.43
N GLU A 48 21.03 -9.21 -19.40
CA GLU A 48 21.98 -9.35 -18.30
C GLU A 48 22.84 -8.08 -18.14
N ASN A 49 23.36 -7.55 -19.25
CA ASN A 49 24.14 -6.31 -19.26
C ASN A 49 23.32 -5.07 -18.83
N ALA A 50 22.02 -5.08 -19.03
CA ALA A 50 21.12 -3.99 -18.60
C ALA A 50 20.58 -4.18 -17.18
N THR A 51 20.86 -5.34 -16.55
CA THR A 51 20.38 -5.65 -15.20
C THR A 51 21.14 -4.83 -14.17
N VAL A 52 20.40 -4.01 -13.43
CA VAL A 52 20.92 -3.16 -12.36
C VAL A 52 20.79 -3.85 -11.00
N ILE A 53 21.72 -3.57 -10.11
CA ILE A 53 21.67 -3.95 -8.70
C ILE A 53 21.12 -2.77 -7.92
N ALA A 54 19.95 -2.95 -7.30
CA ALA A 54 19.28 -1.93 -6.52
C ALA A 54 19.29 -2.27 -5.03
N VAL A 55 19.79 -1.36 -4.19
CA VAL A 55 19.72 -1.47 -2.73
C VAL A 55 18.46 -0.79 -2.22
N ILE A 56 17.70 -1.50 -1.39
CA ILE A 56 16.55 -0.95 -0.67
C ILE A 56 17.01 -0.61 0.74
N ASN A 57 17.11 0.69 1.01
CA ASN A 57 17.54 1.18 2.30
C ASN A 57 16.44 1.04 3.36
N PRO A 58 16.79 0.94 4.66
CA PRO A 58 15.82 1.02 5.75
C PRO A 58 14.97 2.30 5.67
N ILE A 59 13.70 2.19 6.09
CA ILE A 59 12.79 3.35 6.12
C ILE A 59 13.34 4.40 7.07
N ARG A 60 13.53 5.63 6.58
CA ARG A 60 13.91 6.79 7.39
C ARG A 60 12.66 7.42 7.96
N ASP A 61 12.60 7.57 9.28
CA ASP A 61 11.49 8.28 9.94
C ASP A 61 11.85 9.73 10.22
N ASN A 62 11.29 10.64 9.45
CA ASN A 62 11.35 12.07 9.65
C ASN A 62 10.02 12.64 10.18
N SER A 63 9.08 11.78 10.57
CA SER A 63 7.74 12.19 11.02
C SER A 63 7.67 12.60 12.49
N PHE A 64 8.76 12.42 13.24
CA PHE A 64 8.82 12.56 14.71
C PHE A 64 7.86 11.62 15.47
N PHE A 65 7.25 10.68 14.79
CA PHE A 65 6.28 9.75 15.35
C PHE A 65 6.85 8.86 16.45
N ASN A 66 8.09 8.42 16.28
CA ASN A 66 8.81 7.61 17.26
C ASN A 66 9.10 8.35 18.58
N ARG A 67 9.13 9.70 18.55
CA ARG A 67 9.34 10.52 19.75
C ARG A 67 8.08 10.70 20.61
N SER A 68 6.90 10.34 20.10
CA SER A 68 5.61 10.54 20.77
C SER A 68 5.20 9.40 21.70
N GLY A 69 6.13 8.56 22.17
CA GLY A 69 5.86 7.49 23.15
C GLY A 69 5.20 6.25 22.59
N TRP A 70 5.23 6.06 21.28
CA TRP A 70 4.80 4.81 20.63
C TRP A 70 5.92 3.79 20.79
N GLY A 71 5.61 2.63 21.32
CA GLY A 71 6.57 1.57 21.60
C GLY A 71 7.57 1.37 20.46
N SER A 72 8.81 1.79 20.68
CA SER A 72 9.86 1.83 19.66
C SER A 72 10.12 0.48 18.98
N SER A 73 9.93 -0.63 19.70
CA SER A 73 10.16 -1.97 19.19
C SER A 73 9.15 -2.41 18.13
N TYR A 74 7.84 -2.14 18.32
CA TYR A 74 6.82 -2.51 17.33
C TYR A 74 6.98 -1.70 16.03
N TYR A 75 7.26 -0.41 16.16
CA TYR A 75 7.47 0.47 15.02
C TYR A 75 8.69 0.06 14.18
N ASN A 76 9.80 -0.27 14.83
CA ASN A 76 11.00 -0.76 14.14
C ASN A 76 10.71 -2.10 13.44
N TYR A 77 10.01 -3.03 14.11
CA TYR A 77 9.60 -4.29 13.51
C TYR A 77 8.72 -4.08 12.26
N SER A 78 7.74 -3.17 12.31
CA SER A 78 6.87 -2.87 11.17
C SER A 78 7.66 -2.30 9.99
N ASN A 79 8.67 -1.45 10.23
CA ASN A 79 9.55 -0.90 9.20
C ASN A 79 10.43 -1.99 8.56
N GLU A 80 11.03 -2.85 9.36
CA GLU A 80 11.83 -3.99 8.88
C GLU A 80 10.98 -4.96 8.08
N TYR A 81 9.78 -5.31 8.58
CA TYR A 81 8.86 -6.19 7.86
C TYR A 81 8.43 -5.60 6.52
N PHE A 82 8.16 -4.28 6.47
CA PHE A 82 7.82 -3.59 5.22
C PHE A 82 8.98 -3.69 4.21
N GLN A 83 10.21 -3.39 4.64
CA GLN A 83 11.40 -3.47 3.80
C GLN A 83 11.62 -4.91 3.28
N GLN A 84 11.61 -5.91 4.16
CA GLN A 84 11.82 -7.32 3.78
C GLN A 84 10.75 -7.83 2.82
N LYS A 85 9.48 -7.48 3.08
CA LYS A 85 8.39 -7.82 2.18
C LYS A 85 8.58 -7.18 0.80
N LEU A 86 9.02 -5.92 0.76
CA LEU A 86 9.27 -5.20 -0.48
C LEU A 86 10.39 -5.86 -1.30
N ILE A 87 11.51 -6.20 -0.66
CA ILE A 87 12.64 -6.92 -1.30
C ILE A 87 12.14 -8.24 -1.89
N ARG A 88 11.41 -9.04 -1.13
CA ARG A 88 10.87 -10.32 -1.58
C ARG A 88 9.94 -10.17 -2.78
N ASP A 89 8.99 -9.24 -2.71
CA ASP A 89 7.97 -9.06 -3.76
C ASP A 89 8.57 -8.44 -5.03
N LEU A 90 9.65 -7.66 -4.93
CA LEU A 90 10.42 -7.16 -6.05
C LEU A 90 11.32 -8.24 -6.65
N SER A 91 11.98 -9.06 -5.83
CA SER A 91 12.82 -10.16 -6.29
C SER A 91 12.02 -11.19 -7.07
N ASN A 92 10.78 -11.49 -6.63
CA ASN A 92 9.88 -12.38 -7.37
C ASN A 92 9.49 -11.81 -8.76
N THR A 93 9.53 -10.50 -8.92
CA THR A 93 9.23 -9.83 -10.20
C THR A 93 10.43 -9.87 -11.16
N SER A 94 11.66 -9.94 -10.64
CA SER A 94 12.89 -9.93 -11.42
C SER A 94 13.09 -11.16 -12.32
N TYR A 95 12.30 -12.21 -12.14
CA TYR A 95 12.26 -13.36 -13.05
C TYR A 95 11.50 -13.10 -14.36
N SER A 96 10.85 -11.94 -14.50
CA SER A 96 10.20 -11.54 -15.74
C SER A 96 11.19 -10.80 -16.64
N ASN A 97 11.22 -11.15 -17.94
CA ASN A 97 12.05 -10.48 -18.96
C ASN A 97 11.79 -8.97 -19.13
N ASN A 98 10.83 -8.41 -18.36
CA ASN A 98 10.48 -6.99 -18.42
C ASN A 98 11.13 -6.15 -17.31
N TYR A 99 11.87 -6.78 -16.37
CA TYR A 99 12.45 -6.09 -15.21
C TYR A 99 13.92 -6.48 -15.01
N PRO A 100 14.86 -5.90 -15.78
CA PRO A 100 16.29 -6.15 -15.58
C PRO A 100 16.79 -5.38 -14.36
N ALA A 101 16.44 -5.87 -13.18
CA ALA A 101 16.87 -5.34 -11.89
C ALA A 101 16.87 -6.45 -10.85
N LYS A 102 17.87 -6.45 -9.98
CA LYS A 102 18.00 -7.31 -8.81
C LYS A 102 17.92 -6.44 -7.56
N PHE A 103 17.04 -6.78 -6.63
CA PHE A 103 16.79 -6.00 -5.42
C PHE A 103 17.33 -6.69 -4.19
N TYR A 104 18.08 -5.96 -3.39
CA TYR A 104 18.73 -6.44 -2.17
C TYR A 104 18.49 -5.47 -1.02
N GLY A 105 18.52 -5.99 0.21
CA GLY A 105 18.61 -5.16 1.41
C GLY A 105 20.03 -4.62 1.59
N ASP A 106 20.16 -3.59 2.40
CA ASP A 106 21.47 -2.99 2.72
C ASP A 106 22.45 -3.99 3.39
N TRP A 107 21.93 -4.92 4.20
CA TRP A 107 22.72 -5.98 4.81
C TRP A 107 23.20 -7.02 3.81
N GLU A 108 22.38 -7.37 2.79
CA GLU A 108 22.77 -8.32 1.73
C GLU A 108 23.85 -7.74 0.84
N ILE A 109 23.74 -6.45 0.49
CA ILE A 109 24.76 -5.71 -0.27
C ILE A 109 26.10 -5.78 0.45
N ARG A 110 26.13 -5.49 1.75
CA ARG A 110 27.37 -5.54 2.55
C ARG A 110 27.93 -6.95 2.68
N ARG A 111 27.05 -7.93 2.98
CA ARG A 111 27.47 -9.33 3.15
C ARG A 111 28.07 -9.93 1.87
N ASN A 112 27.46 -9.64 0.73
CA ASN A 112 27.86 -10.21 -0.55
C ASN A 112 28.85 -9.32 -1.30
N GLN A 113 29.30 -8.20 -0.71
CA GLN A 113 30.23 -7.22 -1.30
C GLN A 113 29.79 -6.76 -2.70
N LEU A 114 28.47 -6.57 -2.87
CA LEU A 114 27.92 -6.10 -4.13
C LEU A 114 28.09 -4.58 -4.27
N MET A 115 28.24 -4.12 -5.51
CA MET A 115 28.25 -2.70 -5.84
C MET A 115 26.88 -2.34 -6.41
N PRO A 116 26.02 -1.61 -5.67
CA PRO A 116 24.70 -1.24 -6.16
C PRO A 116 24.81 -0.10 -7.20
N ASP A 117 24.02 -0.23 -8.25
CA ASP A 117 23.86 0.82 -9.27
C ASP A 117 22.80 1.85 -8.84
N TRP A 118 21.77 1.37 -8.14
CA TRP A 118 20.65 2.18 -7.70
C TRP A 118 20.42 2.07 -6.20
N GLU A 119 19.98 3.18 -5.61
CA GLU A 119 19.44 3.20 -4.26
C GLU A 119 17.94 3.53 -4.25
N VAL A 120 17.20 2.77 -3.43
CA VAL A 120 15.80 3.03 -3.13
C VAL A 120 15.70 3.55 -1.71
N ASN A 121 15.31 4.81 -1.59
CA ASN A 121 15.12 5.50 -0.32
C ASN A 121 13.63 5.66 -0.02
N LEU A 122 13.19 5.17 1.13
CA LEU A 122 11.86 5.33 1.67
C LEU A 122 11.93 6.27 2.87
N THR A 123 11.16 7.36 2.84
CA THR A 123 11.15 8.34 3.93
C THR A 123 9.73 8.58 4.41
N LEU A 124 9.43 8.20 5.65
CA LEU A 124 8.18 8.57 6.30
C LEU A 124 8.27 10.03 6.75
N ARG A 125 7.60 10.93 6.01
CA ARG A 125 7.63 12.38 6.27
C ARG A 125 6.67 12.80 7.34
N LYS A 126 5.50 12.17 7.37
CA LYS A 126 4.43 12.51 8.30
C LYS A 126 3.68 11.25 8.72
N MET A 127 3.45 11.16 10.01
CA MET A 127 2.52 10.20 10.60
C MET A 127 1.75 10.94 11.68
N HIS A 128 0.43 10.99 11.56
CA HIS A 128 -0.43 11.65 12.53
C HIS A 128 -1.63 10.77 12.85
N VAL A 129 -1.78 10.47 14.12
CA VAL A 129 -2.94 9.73 14.66
C VAL A 129 -3.55 10.58 15.76
N PRO A 130 -4.66 11.26 15.48
CA PRO A 130 -5.33 12.09 16.46
C PRO A 130 -6.07 11.25 17.50
N TYR A 131 -6.43 11.88 18.62
CA TYR A 131 -7.39 11.28 19.55
C TYR A 131 -8.78 11.26 18.92
N PRO A 132 -9.61 10.25 19.23
CA PRO A 132 -11.00 10.20 18.77
C PRO A 132 -11.81 11.40 19.26
N ASN A 133 -12.53 12.05 18.34
CA ASN A 133 -13.51 13.07 18.69
C ASN A 133 -14.81 12.40 19.10
N THR A 134 -15.40 12.85 20.21
CA THR A 134 -16.70 12.37 20.69
C THR A 134 -17.78 13.38 20.31
N ASN A 135 -18.83 12.89 19.66
CA ASN A 135 -19.94 13.71 19.19
C ASN A 135 -21.28 13.04 19.56
N TYR A 136 -22.36 13.80 19.50
CA TYR A 136 -23.70 13.38 19.90
C TYR A 136 -24.72 13.74 18.85
N ARG A 137 -25.72 12.87 18.66
CA ARG A 137 -26.89 13.14 17.83
C ARG A 137 -28.11 12.40 18.37
N SER A 138 -29.32 12.89 18.09
CA SER A 138 -30.58 12.28 18.50
C SER A 138 -31.56 12.23 17.34
N TYR A 139 -32.32 11.13 17.27
CA TYR A 139 -33.39 10.94 16.28
C TYR A 139 -34.67 10.52 16.95
N ASN A 140 -35.77 11.08 16.47
CA ASN A 140 -37.11 10.60 16.81
C ASN A 140 -37.50 9.50 15.79
N ILE A 141 -37.85 8.34 16.30
CA ILE A 141 -38.23 7.17 15.54
C ILE A 141 -39.69 6.86 15.83
N SER A 142 -40.46 6.54 14.81
CA SER A 142 -41.83 6.06 14.97
C SER A 142 -42.03 4.77 14.17
N ARG A 143 -42.90 3.92 14.71
CA ARG A 143 -43.26 2.66 14.04
C ARG A 143 -44.72 2.35 14.28
N TYR A 144 -45.40 1.82 13.27
CA TYR A 144 -46.76 1.31 13.37
C TYR A 144 -46.65 -0.16 13.78
N VAL A 145 -47.17 -0.49 14.97
CA VAL A 145 -47.01 -1.83 15.59
C VAL A 145 -48.35 -2.36 16.08
N GLU A 146 -48.53 -3.68 16.05
CA GLU A 146 -49.69 -4.32 16.70
C GLU A 146 -49.55 -4.18 18.21
N VAL A 147 -50.55 -3.62 18.83
CA VAL A 147 -50.60 -3.38 20.28
C VAL A 147 -51.53 -4.34 21.02
N GLY A 148 -52.31 -5.12 20.30
CA GLY A 148 -53.21 -6.10 20.85
C GLY A 148 -54.26 -6.53 19.83
N ARG A 149 -55.32 -7.16 20.31
CA ARG A 149 -56.46 -7.58 19.50
C ARG A 149 -57.75 -7.05 20.11
N ASP A 150 -58.73 -6.69 19.29
CA ASP A 150 -60.03 -6.26 19.72
C ASP A 150 -60.92 -7.45 20.17
N SER A 151 -62.18 -7.16 20.56
CA SER A 151 -63.15 -8.16 20.99
C SER A 151 -63.54 -9.19 19.90
N LEU A 152 -63.26 -8.84 18.63
CA LEU A 152 -63.48 -9.70 17.44
C LEU A 152 -62.20 -10.39 16.97
N ASN A 153 -61.14 -10.40 17.80
CA ASN A 153 -59.84 -10.98 17.52
C ASN A 153 -59.10 -10.32 16.35
N GLN A 154 -59.45 -9.10 15.94
CA GLN A 154 -58.78 -8.35 14.89
C GLN A 154 -57.56 -7.59 15.46
N PRO A 155 -56.43 -7.53 14.75
CA PRO A 155 -55.23 -6.84 15.23
C PRO A 155 -55.45 -5.33 15.33
N VAL A 156 -55.13 -4.77 16.49
CA VAL A 156 -55.17 -3.31 16.74
C VAL A 156 -53.75 -2.77 16.62
N PHE A 157 -53.59 -1.79 15.73
CA PHE A 157 -52.31 -1.13 15.49
C PHE A 157 -52.27 0.25 16.07
N LYS A 158 -51.07 0.65 16.54
CA LYS A 158 -50.81 2.00 17.04
C LYS A 158 -49.42 2.47 16.61
N THR A 159 -49.28 3.76 16.34
CA THR A 159 -47.95 4.36 16.16
C THR A 159 -47.29 4.54 17.54
N VAL A 160 -46.13 3.95 17.71
CA VAL A 160 -45.28 4.11 18.89
C VAL A 160 -44.08 4.96 18.55
N PHE A 161 -43.49 5.63 19.55
CA PHE A 161 -42.42 6.59 19.39
C PHE A 161 -41.26 6.25 20.35
N ALA A 162 -40.04 6.44 19.86
CA ALA A 162 -38.86 6.44 20.68
C ALA A 162 -37.93 7.56 20.22
N THR A 163 -37.07 8.02 21.13
CA THR A 163 -35.95 8.90 20.82
C THR A 163 -34.68 8.10 20.99
N LEU A 164 -33.91 7.94 19.90
CA LEU A 164 -32.61 7.31 19.91
C LEU A 164 -31.53 8.38 20.07
N ASN A 165 -30.75 8.28 21.15
CA ASN A 165 -29.59 9.13 21.43
C ASN A 165 -28.32 8.39 21.10
N ILE A 166 -27.51 8.92 20.18
CA ILE A 166 -26.28 8.30 19.70
C ILE A 166 -25.08 9.13 20.13
N THR A 167 -24.15 8.47 20.81
CA THR A 167 -22.81 8.98 21.00
C THR A 167 -21.91 8.30 19.97
N TYR A 168 -21.17 9.07 19.19
CA TYR A 168 -20.24 8.50 18.21
C TYR A 168 -18.84 9.09 18.35
N ARG A 169 -17.86 8.29 18.05
CA ARG A 169 -16.45 8.65 18.08
C ARG A 169 -15.83 8.40 16.71
N ASN A 170 -14.99 9.32 16.27
CA ASN A 170 -14.30 9.20 15.00
C ASN A 170 -12.95 9.88 15.01
N PHE A 171 -12.07 9.43 14.11
CA PHE A 171 -10.84 10.13 13.75
C PHE A 171 -10.38 9.75 12.35
N THR A 172 -9.47 10.57 11.81
CA THR A 172 -8.76 10.28 10.55
C THR A 172 -7.27 10.35 10.81
N ALA A 173 -6.60 9.20 10.78
CA ALA A 173 -5.14 9.13 10.81
C ALA A 173 -4.57 9.33 9.39
N LYS A 174 -3.37 9.91 9.30
CA LYS A 174 -2.72 10.27 8.04
C LYS A 174 -1.24 9.87 8.05
N ALA A 175 -0.77 9.35 6.92
CA ALA A 175 0.65 9.08 6.69
C ALA A 175 1.08 9.62 5.33
N THR A 176 2.32 10.12 5.27
CA THR A 176 2.97 10.58 4.04
C THR A 176 4.32 9.89 3.92
N MET A 177 4.52 9.12 2.86
CA MET A 177 5.77 8.45 2.54
C MET A 177 6.31 8.93 1.21
N GLU A 178 7.61 9.24 1.17
CA GLU A 178 8.34 9.51 -0.05
C GLU A 178 9.09 8.27 -0.50
N VAL A 179 9.06 8.04 -1.81
CA VAL A 179 9.82 7.00 -2.50
C VAL A 179 10.74 7.69 -3.48
N ALA A 180 12.04 7.42 -3.39
CA ALA A 180 13.03 7.91 -4.33
C ALA A 180 13.88 6.73 -4.82
N VAL A 181 14.00 6.57 -6.14
CA VAL A 181 14.95 5.68 -6.80
C VAL A 181 16.00 6.56 -7.46
N THR A 182 17.26 6.41 -7.03
CA THR A 182 18.38 7.26 -7.47
C THR A 182 19.45 6.40 -8.10
N ASP A 183 19.98 6.83 -9.22
CA ASP A 183 21.19 6.27 -9.82
C ASP A 183 22.41 6.75 -9.02
N ILE A 184 23.19 5.81 -8.49
CA ILE A 184 24.30 6.13 -7.57
C ILE A 184 25.46 6.82 -8.30
N ALA A 185 25.74 6.40 -9.53
CA ALA A 185 26.86 6.94 -10.29
C ALA A 185 26.64 8.38 -10.71
N THR A 186 25.41 8.75 -11.06
CA THR A 186 25.06 10.09 -11.57
C THR A 186 24.41 10.99 -10.52
N GLY A 187 23.89 10.42 -9.43
CA GLY A 187 23.08 11.11 -8.44
C GLY A 187 21.68 11.52 -8.94
N ASN A 188 21.32 11.13 -10.15
CA ASN A 188 20.04 11.47 -10.75
C ASN A 188 18.89 10.67 -10.17
N LYS A 189 17.79 11.34 -9.88
CA LYS A 189 16.53 10.66 -9.48
C LYS A 189 15.87 10.05 -10.70
N ILE A 190 15.84 8.73 -10.76
CA ILE A 190 15.14 7.96 -11.80
C ILE A 190 13.63 8.05 -11.56
N ARG A 191 13.23 7.97 -10.30
CA ARG A 191 11.84 8.06 -9.88
C ARG A 191 11.73 8.76 -8.52
N TYR A 192 10.70 9.58 -8.38
CA TYR A 192 10.35 10.20 -7.10
C TYR A 192 8.84 10.35 -7.00
N ARG A 193 8.28 9.96 -5.86
CA ARG A 193 6.85 10.16 -5.57
C ARG A 193 6.60 10.35 -4.10
N THR A 194 5.62 11.19 -3.78
CA THR A 194 5.02 11.34 -2.45
C THR A 194 3.69 10.61 -2.44
N ILE A 195 3.52 9.69 -1.49
CA ILE A 195 2.32 8.87 -1.28
C ILE A 195 1.66 9.34 0.00
N ASN A 196 0.39 9.71 -0.09
CA ASN A 196 -0.43 10.15 1.04
C ASN A 196 -1.57 9.17 1.24
N GLU A 197 -1.69 8.63 2.45
CA GLU A 197 -2.76 7.70 2.80
C GLU A 197 -3.44 8.09 4.09
N THR A 198 -4.71 7.70 4.21
CA THR A 198 -5.55 7.95 5.37
C THR A 198 -6.18 6.66 5.88
N TYR A 199 -6.37 6.60 7.19
CA TYR A 199 -7.17 5.59 7.86
C TYR A 199 -8.26 6.29 8.65
N GLU A 200 -9.53 5.98 8.34
CA GLU A 200 -10.71 6.51 9.01
C GLU A 200 -11.28 5.46 9.94
N TRP A 201 -11.62 5.88 11.13
CA TRP A 201 -12.31 5.06 12.10
C TRP A 201 -13.55 5.77 12.62
N TYR A 202 -14.62 5.02 12.79
CA TYR A 202 -15.90 5.48 13.27
C TYR A 202 -16.56 4.38 14.08
N GLU A 203 -17.13 4.74 15.22
CA GLU A 203 -17.91 3.84 16.04
C GLU A 203 -19.01 4.59 16.78
N GLU A 204 -20.17 3.96 17.01
CA GLU A 204 -21.29 4.57 17.68
C GLU A 204 -21.86 3.65 18.76
N MET A 205 -22.40 4.29 19.80
CA MET A 205 -23.16 3.69 20.90
C MET A 205 -24.47 4.43 21.07
N GLY A 206 -25.54 3.73 21.43
CA GLY A 206 -26.84 4.32 21.58
C GLY A 206 -27.50 4.08 22.92
N THR A 207 -28.35 5.01 23.31
CA THR A 207 -29.37 4.83 24.35
C THR A 207 -30.71 5.30 23.79
N TYR A 208 -31.80 4.86 24.37
CA TYR A 208 -33.12 5.32 23.92
C TYR A 208 -34.02 5.65 25.07
N THR A 209 -35.05 6.46 24.77
CA THR A 209 -36.20 6.74 25.61
C THR A 209 -37.48 6.51 24.81
N GLY A 210 -38.59 6.13 25.47
CA GLY A 210 -39.85 5.84 24.81
C GLY A 210 -40.13 4.35 24.61
N ASP A 211 -40.91 4.01 23.58
CA ASP A 211 -41.36 2.63 23.34
C ASP A 211 -40.32 1.84 22.53
N SER A 212 -39.78 0.79 23.11
CA SER A 212 -38.76 -0.06 22.48
C SER A 212 -39.20 -0.72 21.17
N ARG A 213 -40.53 -0.88 20.95
CA ARG A 213 -41.09 -1.45 19.72
C ARG A 213 -40.91 -0.54 18.49
N ALA A 214 -40.61 0.74 18.71
CA ALA A 214 -40.29 1.68 17.64
C ALA A 214 -38.91 1.39 17.04
N LEU A 215 -37.98 0.76 17.78
CA LEU A 215 -36.61 0.52 17.39
C LEU A 215 -36.49 -0.64 16.38
N GLY A 216 -35.56 -0.52 15.43
CA GLY A 216 -35.22 -1.53 14.47
C GLY A 216 -33.98 -2.36 14.86
N PRO A 217 -33.65 -3.41 14.09
CA PRO A 217 -32.45 -4.22 14.34
C PRO A 217 -31.16 -3.41 14.40
N LYS A 218 -30.97 -2.46 13.50
CA LYS A 218 -29.77 -1.57 13.46
C LYS A 218 -29.68 -0.67 14.69
N ASP A 219 -30.81 -0.21 15.23
CA ASP A 219 -30.83 0.61 16.43
C ASP A 219 -30.37 -0.23 17.64
N TRP A 220 -30.81 -1.49 17.69
CA TRP A 220 -30.39 -2.44 18.74
C TRP A 220 -28.91 -2.80 18.64
N GLU A 221 -28.31 -2.86 17.47
CA GLU A 221 -26.86 -3.11 17.32
C GLU A 221 -26.03 -2.03 18.04
N ILE A 222 -26.41 -0.75 17.93
CA ILE A 222 -25.70 0.35 18.58
C ILE A 222 -26.08 0.51 20.06
N ILE A 223 -27.33 0.20 20.43
CA ILE A 223 -27.79 0.23 21.83
C ILE A 223 -27.13 -0.86 22.65
N ASN A 224 -26.95 -2.06 22.09
CA ASN A 224 -26.33 -3.19 22.78
C ASN A 224 -24.82 -3.08 22.93
N ARG A 225 -24.19 -2.13 22.24
CA ARG A 225 -22.76 -1.86 22.39
C ARG A 225 -22.50 -1.17 23.74
N ARG A 226 -21.65 -1.79 24.56
CA ARG A 226 -21.39 -1.34 25.92
C ARG A 226 -20.23 -0.37 26.06
N GLN A 227 -19.29 -0.39 25.11
CA GLN A 227 -18.08 0.44 25.12
C GLN A 227 -17.58 0.70 23.70
N PHE A 228 -16.80 1.75 23.54
CA PHE A 228 -16.06 2.01 22.33
C PHE A 228 -14.82 1.11 22.28
N ASN A 229 -14.53 0.56 21.10
CA ASN A 229 -13.34 -0.24 20.83
C ASN A 229 -12.35 0.57 19.99
N ASP A 230 -11.73 1.57 20.63
CA ASP A 230 -10.73 2.41 19.97
C ASP A 230 -9.60 1.51 19.40
N PRO A 231 -9.27 1.61 18.11
CA PRO A 231 -8.23 0.77 17.53
C PRO A 231 -6.88 1.10 18.14
N LYS A 232 -6.10 0.06 18.40
CA LYS A 232 -4.73 0.21 18.88
C LYS A 232 -3.88 0.93 17.82
N LYS A 233 -2.91 1.66 18.28
CA LYS A 233 -2.01 2.43 17.42
C LYS A 233 -1.25 1.57 16.43
N GLU A 234 -0.82 0.38 16.84
CA GLU A 234 -0.17 -0.62 16.00
C GLU A 234 -1.06 -1.04 14.84
N TYR A 235 -2.34 -1.27 15.11
CA TYR A 235 -3.32 -1.61 14.08
C TYR A 235 -3.48 -0.47 13.06
N ILE A 236 -3.53 0.78 13.53
CA ILE A 236 -3.64 1.96 12.65
C ILE A 236 -2.41 2.06 11.74
N LEU A 237 -1.21 1.86 12.29
CA LEU A 237 0.04 1.85 11.53
C LEU A 237 0.01 0.77 10.43
N ASP A 238 -0.39 -0.45 10.79
CA ASP A 238 -0.49 -1.54 9.82
C ASP A 238 -1.50 -1.23 8.71
N GLN A 239 -2.64 -0.63 9.04
CA GLN A 239 -3.62 -0.23 8.02
C GLN A 239 -3.07 0.84 7.06
N LEU A 240 -2.34 1.83 7.57
CA LEU A 240 -1.70 2.85 6.75
C LEU A 240 -0.61 2.25 5.86
N TYR A 241 0.24 1.36 6.41
CA TYR A 241 1.29 0.68 5.64
C TYR A 241 0.72 -0.26 4.57
N ARG A 242 -0.36 -0.96 4.86
CA ARG A 242 -1.06 -1.78 3.84
C ARG A 242 -1.56 -0.96 2.65
N LYS A 243 -2.01 0.28 2.89
CA LYS A 243 -2.46 1.20 1.83
C LYS A 243 -1.28 1.81 1.06
N ILE A 244 -0.20 2.16 1.74
CA ILE A 244 1.02 2.74 1.14
C ILE A 244 1.77 1.71 0.28
N TYR A 245 1.82 0.45 0.74
CA TYR A 245 2.66 -0.60 0.15
C TYR A 245 2.48 -0.81 -1.36
N PRO A 246 1.25 -0.96 -1.90
CA PRO A 246 1.06 -1.18 -3.35
C PRO A 246 1.59 -0.03 -4.20
N ALA A 247 1.44 1.21 -3.71
CA ALA A 247 1.94 2.38 -4.42
C ALA A 247 3.48 2.42 -4.42
N VAL A 248 4.13 2.13 -3.27
CA VAL A 248 5.60 2.01 -3.18
C VAL A 248 6.12 0.95 -4.14
N LEU A 249 5.55 -0.26 -4.09
CA LEU A 249 5.93 -1.36 -4.96
C LEU A 249 5.77 -1.00 -6.44
N GLY A 250 4.66 -0.33 -6.79
CA GLY A 250 4.38 0.13 -8.15
C GLY A 250 5.39 1.14 -8.66
N GLU A 251 5.81 2.11 -7.84
CA GLU A 251 6.80 3.12 -8.22
C GLU A 251 8.19 2.51 -8.48
N ILE A 252 8.62 1.56 -7.64
CA ILE A 252 9.91 0.88 -7.82
C ILE A 252 9.88 -0.02 -9.05
N ARG A 253 8.78 -0.75 -9.28
CA ARG A 253 8.60 -1.54 -10.50
C ARG A 253 8.62 -0.67 -11.75
N THR A 254 7.97 0.49 -11.71
CA THR A 254 7.97 1.43 -12.83
C THR A 254 9.37 1.96 -13.14
N ALA A 255 10.21 2.21 -12.12
CA ALA A 255 11.61 2.59 -12.32
C ALA A 255 12.42 1.47 -12.97
N ALA A 256 12.17 0.22 -12.59
CA ALA A 256 12.88 -0.96 -13.10
C ALA A 256 12.35 -1.45 -14.45
N TYR A 257 11.13 -1.04 -14.84
CA TYR A 257 10.49 -1.50 -16.06
C TYR A 257 11.31 -1.17 -17.31
N TRP A 258 11.41 -2.18 -18.15
CA TRP A 258 12.22 -2.15 -19.37
C TRP A 258 11.37 -1.86 -20.62
#